data_bd2d30e476de4d10dff6c9368c5a6dfc
#
_entry.id   bd2d30e476de4d10dff6c9368c5a6dfc
#
_cell.length_a   1.000
_cell.length_b   1.000
_cell.length_c   1.000
_cell.angle_alpha   90.00
_cell.angle_beta   90.00
_cell.angle_gamma   90.00
#
_symmetry.space_group_name_H-M   'P 1'
#
loop_
_entity.id
_entity.type
_entity.pdbx_description
1 polymer ?
#
loop_
_entity_poly.entity_id
_entity_poly.type
_entity_poly.pdbx_seq_one_letter_code
_entity_poly.pdbx_strand_id
1 'polypeptide(L)'
;IIGSFYVIYYQLEKINVKTFVGITIGLTIGLLISFADNLEVANSSLIIFFSGMIAISGMILPGLSGSYLLLLMGNYTLIMVDSVNALYYTLTEIVSLNFEFINDPERLYLLKVLVLFTVGSISGLVFFSNILSSLLKNHKSITISIIVGFIAGSLLGVWPWKNEDIYGNVSLFIPDFTTTETWTTLFFLFIGILFVVLLERLAHK
;
A
#
# COMPACT_ATOMS: atom_id res chain seq x y z
N ILE A 1 -6.18 8.43 5.24
CA ILE A 1 -4.97 9.12 4.77
C ILE A 1 -4.96 10.59 5.20
N ILE A 2 -5.98 11.41 4.90
CA ILE A 2 -6.02 12.84 5.29
C ILE A 2 -5.93 12.99 6.83
N GLY A 3 -6.66 12.17 7.60
CA GLY A 3 -6.56 12.17 9.06
C GLY A 3 -5.16 11.82 9.56
N SER A 4 -4.52 10.81 8.96
CA SER A 4 -3.14 10.43 9.29
C SER A 4 -2.13 11.52 8.92
N PHE A 5 -2.34 12.21 7.79
CA PHE A 5 -1.54 13.37 7.40
C PHE A 5 -1.55 14.45 8.49
N TYR A 6 -2.75 14.80 8.97
CA TYR A 6 -2.91 15.80 10.03
C TYR A 6 -2.14 15.41 11.30
N VAL A 7 -2.29 14.18 11.76
CA VAL A 7 -1.63 13.66 12.96
C VAL A 7 -0.10 13.71 12.83
N ILE A 8 0.44 13.24 11.69
CA ILE A 8 1.89 13.17 11.47
C ILE A 8 2.47 14.56 11.24
N TYR A 9 1.72 15.47 10.58
CA TYR A 9 2.14 16.86 10.40
C TYR A 9 2.36 17.59 11.72
N TYR A 10 1.54 17.35 12.74
CA TYR A 10 1.71 17.91 14.07
C TYR A 10 2.97 17.43 14.81
N GLN A 11 3.58 16.33 14.36
CA GLN A 11 4.85 15.84 14.89
C GLN A 11 6.07 16.56 14.32
N LEU A 12 5.89 17.44 13.32
CA LEU A 12 6.94 18.30 12.80
C LEU A 12 7.21 19.46 13.77
N GLU A 13 8.37 19.43 14.40
CA GLU A 13 8.74 20.42 15.44
C GLU A 13 9.00 21.82 14.88
N LYS A 14 9.65 21.94 13.73
CA LYS A 14 9.95 23.23 13.05
C LYS A 14 10.15 23.00 11.55
N ILE A 15 9.61 23.89 10.74
CA ILE A 15 9.88 23.93 9.29
C ILE A 15 11.21 24.68 9.10
N ASN A 16 12.23 23.94 8.69
CA ASN A 16 13.54 24.49 8.29
C ASN A 16 13.89 23.95 6.89
N VAL A 17 15.02 24.39 6.34
CA VAL A 17 15.45 23.97 4.98
C VAL A 17 15.52 22.44 4.85
N LYS A 18 15.98 21.72 5.89
CA LYS A 18 16.09 20.26 5.84
C LYS A 18 14.72 19.58 5.83
N THR A 19 13.76 20.08 6.63
CA THR A 19 12.38 19.57 6.63
C THR A 19 11.66 19.88 5.31
N PHE A 20 11.89 21.06 4.75
CA PHE A 20 11.34 21.42 3.43
C PHE A 20 11.85 20.47 2.33
N VAL A 21 13.16 20.21 2.29
CA VAL A 21 13.75 19.25 1.34
C VAL A 21 13.19 17.86 1.55
N GLY A 22 13.01 17.41 2.82
CA GLY A 22 12.41 16.13 3.13
C GLY A 22 10.97 16.01 2.61
N ILE A 23 10.14 17.04 2.83
CA ILE A 23 8.76 17.10 2.32
C ILE A 23 8.75 17.01 0.78
N THR A 24 9.61 17.78 0.11
CA THR A 24 9.71 17.79 -1.36
C THR A 24 10.09 16.41 -1.90
N ILE A 25 11.08 15.74 -1.30
CA ILE A 25 11.50 14.39 -1.70
C ILE A 25 10.33 13.41 -1.50
N GLY A 26 9.69 13.43 -0.34
CA GLY A 26 8.54 12.55 -0.06
C GLY A 26 7.39 12.76 -1.03
N LEU A 27 7.03 14.02 -1.29
CA LEU A 27 5.98 14.41 -2.23
C LEU A 27 6.29 13.91 -3.65
N THR A 28 7.53 14.09 -4.12
CA THR A 28 7.95 13.60 -5.43
C THR A 28 7.82 12.07 -5.53
N ILE A 29 8.28 11.34 -4.52
CA ILE A 29 8.16 9.87 -4.48
C ILE A 29 6.67 9.45 -4.48
N GLY A 30 5.84 10.09 -3.66
CA GLY A 30 4.40 9.80 -3.59
C GLY A 30 3.69 10.06 -4.92
N LEU A 31 4.01 11.15 -5.61
CA LEU A 31 3.49 11.46 -6.95
C LEU A 31 3.95 10.43 -7.99
N LEU A 32 5.25 10.10 -8.02
CA LEU A 32 5.78 9.12 -8.96
C LEU A 32 5.08 7.76 -8.81
N ILE A 33 4.84 7.30 -7.59
CA ILE A 33 4.13 6.05 -7.34
C ILE A 33 2.64 6.18 -7.73
N SER A 34 2.01 7.33 -7.48
CA SER A 34 0.59 7.56 -7.79
C SER A 34 0.28 7.56 -9.29
N PHE A 35 1.27 7.88 -10.11
CA PHE A 35 1.16 7.92 -11.58
C PHE A 35 2.02 6.86 -12.27
N ALA A 36 2.51 5.86 -11.52
CA ALA A 36 3.27 4.76 -12.11
C ALA A 36 2.33 3.82 -12.88
N ASP A 37 2.76 3.44 -14.08
CA ASP A 37 2.07 2.42 -14.87
C ASP A 37 2.30 1.02 -14.29
N ASN A 38 1.36 0.12 -14.53
CA ASN A 38 1.49 -1.27 -14.13
C ASN A 38 2.61 -1.96 -14.91
N LEU A 39 3.48 -2.64 -14.21
CA LEU A 39 4.52 -3.46 -14.83
C LEU A 39 3.90 -4.76 -15.37
N GLU A 40 4.53 -5.33 -16.40
CA GLU A 40 4.15 -6.65 -16.88
C GLU A 40 4.43 -7.73 -15.82
N VAL A 41 3.58 -8.76 -15.80
CA VAL A 41 3.70 -9.89 -14.88
C VAL A 41 5.05 -10.56 -15.05
N ALA A 42 5.85 -10.57 -13.99
CA ALA A 42 7.14 -11.24 -14.00
C ALA A 42 7.09 -12.48 -13.10
N ASN A 43 7.17 -13.66 -13.71
CA ASN A 43 7.05 -14.96 -13.05
C ASN A 43 8.35 -15.47 -12.40
N SER A 44 9.36 -14.61 -12.20
CA SER A 44 10.58 -15.00 -11.54
C SER A 44 10.40 -15.15 -10.04
N SER A 45 10.91 -16.23 -9.46
CA SER A 45 10.88 -16.49 -8.01
C SER A 45 11.46 -15.33 -7.18
N LEU A 46 12.49 -14.66 -7.68
CA LEU A 46 13.09 -13.50 -7.02
C LEU A 46 12.14 -12.31 -7.03
N ILE A 47 11.45 -12.06 -8.15
CA ILE A 47 10.50 -10.96 -8.26
C ILE A 47 9.32 -11.18 -7.32
N ILE A 48 8.79 -12.40 -7.22
CA ILE A 48 7.72 -12.75 -6.28
C ILE A 48 8.15 -12.50 -4.82
N PHE A 49 9.38 -12.91 -4.47
CA PHE A 49 9.93 -12.65 -3.14
C PHE A 49 10.04 -11.14 -2.84
N PHE A 50 10.61 -10.36 -3.78
CA PHE A 50 10.70 -8.90 -3.62
C PHE A 50 9.35 -8.21 -3.66
N SER A 51 8.35 -8.74 -4.39
CA SER A 51 6.97 -8.24 -4.34
C SER A 51 6.40 -8.34 -2.93
N GLY A 52 6.67 -9.43 -2.21
CA GLY A 52 6.30 -9.57 -0.81
C GLY A 52 6.97 -8.52 0.09
N MET A 53 8.28 -8.31 -0.08
CA MET A 53 9.02 -7.31 0.69
C MET A 53 8.49 -5.88 0.45
N ILE A 54 8.23 -5.53 -0.79
CA ILE A 54 7.76 -4.19 -1.18
C ILE A 54 6.31 -3.98 -0.72
N ALA A 55 5.44 -4.97 -0.93
CA ALA A 55 4.04 -4.88 -0.54
C ALA A 55 3.85 -4.64 0.96
N ILE A 56 4.57 -5.39 1.81
CA ILE A 56 4.49 -5.21 3.27
C ILE A 56 5.09 -3.87 3.71
N SER A 57 6.16 -3.42 3.04
CA SER A 57 6.75 -2.11 3.32
C SER A 57 5.78 -0.97 3.04
N GLY A 58 4.99 -1.08 1.97
CA GLY A 58 3.91 -0.14 1.65
C GLY A 58 2.80 -0.10 2.69
N MET A 59 2.49 -1.23 3.34
CA MET A 59 1.48 -1.26 4.41
C MET A 59 1.93 -0.55 5.70
N ILE A 60 3.24 -0.46 5.94
CA ILE A 60 3.79 0.24 7.11
C ILE A 60 3.75 1.75 6.90
N LEU A 61 3.88 2.22 5.66
CA LEU A 61 3.84 3.64 5.34
C LEU A 61 2.39 4.13 5.20
N PRO A 62 1.96 5.13 5.98
CA PRO A 62 0.64 5.72 5.79
C PRO A 62 0.56 6.37 4.39
N GLY A 63 -0.54 6.10 3.68
CA GLY A 63 -0.75 6.66 2.34
C GLY A 63 -0.45 5.70 1.18
N LEU A 64 0.10 4.50 1.46
CA LEU A 64 0.27 3.42 0.49
C LEU A 64 -0.52 2.18 0.89
N SER A 65 -1.00 1.46 -0.13
CA SER A 65 -1.59 0.15 0.03
C SER A 65 -0.65 -0.91 -0.54
N GLY A 66 -0.37 -1.97 0.23
CA GLY A 66 0.46 -3.08 -0.25
C GLY A 66 -0.16 -3.78 -1.46
N SER A 67 -1.50 -3.89 -1.51
CA SER A 67 -2.21 -4.44 -2.67
C SER A 67 -2.05 -3.56 -3.92
N TYR A 68 -2.03 -2.23 -3.76
CA TYR A 68 -1.76 -1.32 -4.85
C TYR A 68 -0.33 -1.50 -5.41
N LEU A 69 0.66 -1.67 -4.53
CA LEU A 69 2.04 -1.97 -4.97
C LEU A 69 2.13 -3.29 -5.72
N LEU A 70 1.39 -4.33 -5.28
CA LEU A 70 1.31 -5.60 -6.02
C LEU A 70 0.65 -5.44 -7.39
N LEU A 71 -0.35 -4.56 -7.50
CA LEU A 71 -1.00 -4.23 -8.77
C LEU A 71 0.02 -3.56 -9.71
N LEU A 72 0.75 -2.55 -9.23
CA LEU A 72 1.80 -1.87 -9.99
C LEU A 72 2.89 -2.84 -10.47
N MET A 73 3.23 -3.84 -9.65
CA MET A 73 4.22 -4.88 -10.01
C MET A 73 3.64 -5.98 -10.92
N GLY A 74 2.37 -5.89 -11.32
CA GLY A 74 1.69 -6.88 -12.16
C GLY A 74 1.42 -8.23 -11.47
N ASN A 75 1.74 -8.38 -10.18
CA ASN A 75 1.68 -9.67 -9.48
C ASN A 75 0.45 -9.84 -8.58
N TYR A 76 -0.47 -8.88 -8.57
CA TYR A 76 -1.65 -8.93 -7.69
C TYR A 76 -2.52 -10.16 -7.94
N THR A 77 -2.93 -10.41 -9.18
CA THR A 77 -3.80 -11.54 -9.54
C THR A 77 -3.13 -12.86 -9.23
N LEU A 78 -1.88 -13.04 -9.65
CA LEU A 78 -1.11 -14.27 -9.41
C LEU A 78 -1.02 -14.61 -7.91
N ILE A 79 -0.77 -13.61 -7.05
CA ILE A 79 -0.54 -13.84 -5.62
C ILE A 79 -1.86 -13.87 -4.85
N MET A 80 -2.70 -12.82 -4.99
CA MET A 80 -3.89 -12.61 -4.15
C MET A 80 -5.12 -13.36 -4.63
N VAL A 81 -5.19 -13.72 -5.91
CA VAL A 81 -6.33 -14.46 -6.45
C VAL A 81 -5.94 -15.92 -6.68
N ASP A 82 -5.01 -16.18 -7.56
CA ASP A 82 -4.71 -17.54 -8.01
C ASP A 82 -4.06 -18.38 -6.91
N SER A 83 -3.00 -17.83 -6.26
CA SER A 83 -2.26 -18.59 -5.23
C SER A 83 -3.07 -18.75 -3.95
N VAL A 84 -3.90 -17.77 -3.56
CA VAL A 84 -4.79 -17.88 -2.40
C VAL A 84 -5.92 -18.89 -2.66
N ASN A 85 -6.51 -18.90 -3.86
CA ASN A 85 -7.48 -19.92 -4.27
C ASN A 85 -6.86 -21.31 -4.29
N ALA A 86 -5.65 -21.45 -4.82
CA ALA A 86 -4.92 -22.73 -4.80
C ALA A 86 -4.72 -23.24 -3.37
N LEU A 87 -4.35 -22.36 -2.43
CA LEU A 87 -4.24 -22.72 -1.02
C LEU A 87 -5.60 -23.18 -0.45
N TYR A 88 -6.67 -22.42 -0.71
CA TYR A 88 -8.02 -22.77 -0.22
C TYR A 88 -8.45 -24.17 -0.70
N TYR A 89 -8.33 -24.45 -2.00
CA TYR A 89 -8.67 -25.78 -2.54
C TYR A 89 -7.77 -26.88 -1.98
N THR A 90 -6.49 -26.63 -1.83
CA THR A 90 -5.54 -27.59 -1.24
C THR A 90 -5.92 -27.93 0.20
N LEU A 91 -6.29 -26.93 1.00
CA LEU A 91 -6.73 -27.15 2.39
C LEU A 91 -8.03 -27.95 2.46
N THR A 92 -9.00 -27.68 1.59
CA THR A 92 -10.26 -28.45 1.53
C THR A 92 -10.05 -29.90 1.12
N GLU A 93 -9.15 -30.17 0.17
CA GLU A 93 -8.76 -31.52 -0.25
C GLU A 93 -8.05 -32.29 0.87
N ILE A 94 -7.11 -31.65 1.59
CA ILE A 94 -6.44 -32.25 2.74
C ILE A 94 -7.44 -32.64 3.83
N VAL A 95 -8.41 -31.77 4.14
CA VAL A 95 -9.47 -32.09 5.13
C VAL A 95 -10.32 -33.29 4.66
N SER A 96 -10.51 -33.44 3.35
CA SER A 96 -11.23 -34.57 2.75
C SER A 96 -10.35 -35.81 2.54
N LEU A 97 -9.10 -35.83 3.06
CA LEU A 97 -8.09 -36.88 2.87
C LEU A 97 -7.78 -37.21 1.40
N ASN A 98 -8.00 -36.24 0.50
CA ASN A 98 -7.62 -36.32 -0.89
C ASN A 98 -6.28 -35.59 -1.10
N PHE A 99 -5.29 -36.27 -1.69
CA PHE A 99 -3.95 -35.75 -1.91
C PHE A 99 -3.60 -35.67 -3.42
N GLU A 100 -4.61 -35.62 -4.30
CA GLU A 100 -4.40 -35.55 -5.74
C GLU A 100 -3.68 -34.26 -6.18
N PHE A 101 -3.80 -33.16 -5.41
CA PHE A 101 -3.10 -31.90 -5.67
C PHE A 101 -1.57 -32.04 -5.77
N ILE A 102 -0.98 -33.10 -5.18
CA ILE A 102 0.47 -33.35 -5.27
C ILE A 102 0.90 -33.66 -6.70
N ASN A 103 0.00 -34.18 -7.53
CA ASN A 103 0.25 -34.50 -8.93
C ASN A 103 -0.12 -33.37 -9.88
N ASP A 104 -0.55 -32.22 -9.36
CA ASP A 104 -0.91 -31.02 -10.13
C ASP A 104 0.25 -30.00 -10.11
N PRO A 105 1.06 -29.91 -11.19
CA PRO A 105 2.21 -29.01 -11.25
C PRO A 105 1.82 -27.53 -11.17
N GLU A 106 0.65 -27.15 -11.70
CA GLU A 106 0.17 -25.77 -11.69
C GLU A 106 -0.18 -25.36 -10.26
N ARG A 107 -0.88 -26.19 -9.54
CA ARG A 107 -1.23 -25.97 -8.14
C ARG A 107 0.00 -25.87 -7.25
N LEU A 108 0.97 -26.79 -7.44
CA LEU A 108 2.24 -26.73 -6.70
C LEU A 108 3.03 -25.46 -7.00
N TYR A 109 2.99 -24.97 -8.24
CA TYR A 109 3.59 -23.69 -8.61
C TYR A 109 2.93 -22.53 -7.86
N LEU A 110 1.59 -22.46 -7.83
CA LEU A 110 0.84 -21.40 -7.13
C LEU A 110 1.10 -21.43 -5.61
N LEU A 111 1.17 -22.61 -5.00
CA LEU A 111 1.55 -22.76 -3.59
C LEU A 111 2.98 -22.27 -3.34
N LYS A 112 3.93 -22.58 -4.23
CA LYS A 112 5.31 -22.06 -4.18
C LYS A 112 5.33 -20.53 -4.27
N VAL A 113 4.55 -19.93 -5.15
CA VAL A 113 4.39 -18.47 -5.28
C VAL A 113 3.96 -17.88 -3.93
N LEU A 114 2.95 -18.46 -3.29
CA LEU A 114 2.45 -17.98 -2.01
C LEU A 114 3.50 -18.10 -0.89
N VAL A 115 4.24 -19.19 -0.85
CA VAL A 115 5.34 -19.36 0.12
C VAL A 115 6.44 -18.32 -0.10
N LEU A 116 6.88 -18.11 -1.35
CA LEU A 116 7.90 -17.12 -1.67
C LEU A 116 7.45 -15.70 -1.30
N PHE A 117 6.21 -15.35 -1.63
CA PHE A 117 5.60 -14.08 -1.25
C PHE A 117 5.54 -13.90 0.27
N THR A 118 5.11 -14.93 1.01
CA THR A 118 5.03 -14.88 2.47
C THR A 118 6.39 -14.72 3.12
N VAL A 119 7.41 -15.49 2.67
CA VAL A 119 8.78 -15.36 3.16
C VAL A 119 9.35 -13.98 2.82
N GLY A 120 9.10 -13.48 1.61
CA GLY A 120 9.43 -12.12 1.21
C GLY A 120 8.80 -11.07 2.11
N SER A 121 7.49 -11.21 2.41
CA SER A 121 6.75 -10.29 3.29
C SER A 121 7.31 -10.28 4.72
N ILE A 122 7.59 -11.44 5.30
CA ILE A 122 8.20 -11.53 6.64
C ILE A 122 9.57 -10.88 6.65
N SER A 123 10.40 -11.17 5.65
CA SER A 123 11.74 -10.57 5.49
C SER A 123 11.66 -9.06 5.33
N GLY A 124 10.71 -8.58 4.51
CA GLY A 124 10.45 -7.16 4.29
C GLY A 124 9.97 -6.45 5.54
N LEU A 125 9.08 -7.07 6.31
CA LEU A 125 8.59 -6.53 7.57
C LEU A 125 9.74 -6.27 8.55
N VAL A 126 10.60 -7.27 8.75
CA VAL A 126 11.74 -7.17 9.67
C VAL A 126 12.74 -6.13 9.17
N PHE A 127 13.10 -6.19 7.90
CA PHE A 127 14.08 -5.28 7.30
C PHE A 127 13.60 -3.82 7.33
N PHE A 128 12.40 -3.56 6.84
CA PHE A 128 11.86 -2.22 6.76
C PHE A 128 11.56 -1.62 8.14
N SER A 129 11.03 -2.43 9.07
CA SER A 129 10.78 -2.00 10.45
C SER A 129 12.08 -1.56 11.15
N ASN A 130 13.17 -2.30 10.97
CA ASN A 130 14.48 -1.93 11.54
C ASN A 130 15.04 -0.65 10.91
N ILE A 131 14.92 -0.49 9.58
CA ILE A 131 15.33 0.73 8.89
C ILE A 131 14.52 1.93 9.40
N LEU A 132 13.19 1.81 9.40
CA LEU A 132 12.31 2.91 9.82
C LEU A 132 12.55 3.29 11.28
N SER A 133 12.71 2.30 12.17
CA SER A 133 13.03 2.53 13.58
C SER A 133 14.36 3.27 13.75
N SER A 134 15.40 2.85 13.00
CA SER A 134 16.71 3.52 13.01
C SER A 134 16.63 4.97 12.50
N LEU A 135 15.90 5.19 11.41
CA LEU A 135 15.70 6.52 10.84
C LEU A 135 14.91 7.43 11.78
N LEU A 136 13.86 6.94 12.40
CA LEU A 136 13.07 7.70 13.37
C LEU A 136 13.87 8.02 14.66
N LYS A 137 14.77 7.11 15.08
CA LYS A 137 15.62 7.31 16.24
C LYS A 137 16.74 8.33 15.99
N ASN A 138 17.41 8.26 14.84
CA ASN A 138 18.59 9.04 14.54
C ASN A 138 18.31 10.33 13.75
N HIS A 139 17.25 10.34 12.93
CA HIS A 139 16.91 11.41 11.98
C HIS A 139 15.41 11.73 11.96
N LYS A 140 14.76 11.76 13.14
CA LYS A 140 13.31 11.90 13.33
C LYS A 140 12.69 12.98 12.45
N SER A 141 13.22 14.21 12.52
CA SER A 141 12.65 15.38 11.83
C SER A 141 12.62 15.20 10.30
N ILE A 142 13.72 14.71 9.70
CA ILE A 142 13.81 14.46 8.25
C ILE A 142 12.90 13.30 7.85
N THR A 143 12.88 12.22 8.62
CA THR A 143 12.07 11.05 8.35
C THR A 143 10.59 11.39 8.37
N ILE A 144 10.11 12.10 9.38
CA ILE A 144 8.72 12.57 9.47
C ILE A 144 8.41 13.51 8.30
N SER A 145 9.33 14.40 7.92
CA SER A 145 9.13 15.30 6.78
C SER A 145 8.93 14.54 5.47
N ILE A 146 9.75 13.50 5.22
CA ILE A 146 9.61 12.64 4.04
C ILE A 146 8.26 11.92 4.06
N ILE A 147 7.84 11.37 5.21
CA ILE A 147 6.56 10.69 5.36
C ILE A 147 5.38 11.65 5.09
N VAL A 148 5.42 12.86 5.65
CA VAL A 148 4.39 13.90 5.42
C VAL A 148 4.30 14.25 3.94
N GLY A 149 5.43 14.51 3.29
CA GLY A 149 5.47 14.79 1.86
C GLY A 149 4.94 13.62 1.03
N PHE A 150 5.34 12.40 1.38
CA PHE A 150 4.90 11.18 0.74
C PHE A 150 3.38 10.97 0.83
N ILE A 151 2.79 11.16 2.01
CA ILE A 151 1.34 11.08 2.20
C ILE A 151 0.63 12.14 1.33
N ALA A 152 1.15 13.37 1.29
CA ALA A 152 0.59 14.43 0.45
C ALA A 152 0.62 14.07 -1.04
N GLY A 153 1.74 13.51 -1.53
CA GLY A 153 1.88 13.07 -2.91
C GLY A 153 0.99 11.89 -3.26
N SER A 154 0.83 10.94 -2.35
CA SER A 154 -0.01 9.75 -2.55
C SER A 154 -1.52 10.04 -2.52
N LEU A 155 -1.96 11.20 -2.01
CA LEU A 155 -3.38 11.57 -2.00
C LEU A 155 -3.98 11.63 -3.41
N LEU A 156 -3.21 11.99 -4.42
CA LEU A 156 -3.68 12.03 -5.80
C LEU A 156 -4.00 10.62 -6.33
N GLY A 157 -3.24 9.61 -5.94
CA GLY A 157 -3.51 8.22 -6.32
C GLY A 157 -4.81 7.65 -5.76
N VAL A 158 -5.28 8.17 -4.61
CA VAL A 158 -6.55 7.77 -3.96
C VAL A 158 -7.65 8.81 -4.13
N TRP A 159 -7.48 9.76 -5.04
CA TRP A 159 -8.50 10.77 -5.33
C TRP A 159 -9.82 10.11 -5.76
N PRO A 160 -10.96 10.38 -5.12
CA PRO A 160 -12.21 9.67 -5.38
C PRO A 160 -12.81 9.98 -6.78
N TRP A 161 -12.56 11.19 -7.29
CA TRP A 161 -13.12 11.66 -8.55
C TRP A 161 -12.06 11.52 -9.66
N LYS A 162 -11.89 10.28 -10.13
CA LYS A 162 -11.01 9.93 -11.24
C LYS A 162 -11.74 9.02 -12.22
N ASN A 163 -11.49 9.21 -13.49
CA ASN A 163 -11.89 8.31 -14.56
C ASN A 163 -10.65 7.56 -15.03
N GLU A 164 -10.80 6.27 -15.22
CA GLU A 164 -9.80 5.42 -15.84
C GLU A 164 -10.35 4.98 -17.20
N ASP A 165 -9.63 5.28 -18.28
CA ASP A 165 -10.03 4.85 -19.61
C ASP A 165 -9.68 3.37 -19.83
N ILE A 166 -10.13 2.82 -20.97
CA ILE A 166 -9.88 1.41 -21.36
C ILE A 166 -8.38 1.11 -21.58
N TYR A 167 -7.55 2.13 -21.65
CA TYR A 167 -6.11 2.04 -21.80
C TYR A 167 -5.35 2.22 -20.48
N GLY A 168 -6.07 2.39 -19.36
CA GLY A 168 -5.48 2.59 -18.04
C GLY A 168 -5.05 4.04 -17.74
N ASN A 169 -5.33 5.01 -18.61
CA ASN A 169 -5.00 6.40 -18.32
C ASN A 169 -5.96 6.98 -17.28
N VAL A 170 -5.40 7.55 -16.22
CA VAL A 170 -6.16 8.15 -15.14
C VAL A 170 -6.32 9.65 -15.37
N SER A 171 -7.55 10.12 -15.46
CA SER A 171 -7.89 11.53 -15.50
C SER A 171 -8.60 11.95 -14.22
N LEU A 172 -8.06 12.97 -13.54
CA LEU A 172 -8.66 13.55 -12.34
C LEU A 172 -9.67 14.62 -12.76
N PHE A 173 -10.83 14.64 -12.13
CA PHE A 173 -11.83 15.70 -12.36
C PHE A 173 -12.32 16.31 -11.04
N ILE A 174 -12.86 17.52 -11.15
CA ILE A 174 -13.47 18.21 -10.02
C ILE A 174 -14.87 17.63 -9.82
N PRO A 175 -15.29 17.29 -8.57
CA PRO A 175 -16.60 16.74 -8.31
C PRO A 175 -17.71 17.70 -8.74
N ASP A 176 -18.79 17.13 -9.28
CA ASP A 176 -20.03 17.86 -9.52
C ASP A 176 -20.86 17.87 -8.23
N PHE A 177 -21.01 19.03 -7.63
CA PHE A 177 -21.76 19.22 -6.38
C PHE A 177 -23.29 19.10 -6.53
N THR A 178 -23.79 18.91 -7.75
CA THR A 178 -25.22 18.66 -7.99
C THR A 178 -25.60 17.20 -7.79
N THR A 179 -24.62 16.28 -7.81
CA THR A 179 -24.86 14.84 -7.70
C THR A 179 -24.89 14.34 -6.27
N THR A 180 -25.78 13.39 -5.99
CA THR A 180 -25.86 12.71 -4.68
C THR A 180 -24.58 11.93 -4.36
N GLU A 181 -23.91 11.41 -5.38
CA GLU A 181 -22.64 10.66 -5.24
C GLU A 181 -21.53 11.53 -4.62
N THR A 182 -21.43 12.79 -5.01
CA THR A 182 -20.45 13.72 -4.45
C THR A 182 -20.71 13.94 -2.96
N TRP A 183 -21.97 14.16 -2.56
CA TRP A 183 -22.31 14.37 -1.15
C TRP A 183 -22.11 13.12 -0.29
N THR A 184 -22.45 11.95 -0.79
CA THR A 184 -22.20 10.69 -0.08
C THR A 184 -20.70 10.43 0.08
N THR A 185 -19.89 10.70 -0.94
CA THR A 185 -18.40 10.57 -0.87
C THR A 185 -17.83 11.54 0.17
N LEU A 186 -18.25 12.81 0.16
CA LEU A 186 -17.81 13.80 1.14
C LEU A 186 -18.23 13.42 2.57
N PHE A 187 -19.43 12.89 2.76
CA PHE A 187 -19.92 12.41 4.05
C PHE A 187 -19.04 11.29 4.62
N PHE A 188 -18.73 10.25 3.81
CA PHE A 188 -17.87 9.17 4.25
C PHE A 188 -16.42 9.62 4.46
N LEU A 189 -15.92 10.54 3.65
CA LEU A 189 -14.62 11.15 3.83
C LEU A 189 -14.53 11.86 5.19
N PHE A 190 -15.55 12.66 5.53
CA PHE A 190 -15.62 13.37 6.81
C PHE A 190 -15.70 12.41 8.00
N ILE A 191 -16.50 11.35 7.92
CA ILE A 191 -16.59 10.31 8.95
C ILE A 191 -15.21 9.62 9.13
N GLY A 192 -14.54 9.29 8.04
CA GLY A 192 -13.20 8.67 8.10
C GLY A 192 -12.18 9.57 8.78
N ILE A 193 -12.16 10.86 8.48
CA ILE A 193 -11.27 11.82 9.15
C ILE A 193 -11.59 11.91 10.64
N LEU A 194 -12.86 12.07 10.98
CA LEU A 194 -13.31 12.16 12.38
C LEU A 194 -12.93 10.91 13.17
N PHE A 195 -13.12 9.73 12.59
CA PHE A 195 -12.76 8.45 13.22
C PHE A 195 -11.28 8.35 13.54
N VAL A 196 -10.41 8.69 12.58
CA VAL A 196 -8.95 8.66 12.80
C VAL A 196 -8.53 9.65 13.88
N VAL A 197 -9.05 10.88 13.85
CA VAL A 197 -8.73 11.91 14.87
C VAL A 197 -9.23 11.51 16.26
N LEU A 198 -10.40 10.86 16.35
CA LEU A 198 -10.92 10.35 17.61
C LEU A 198 -10.06 9.22 18.18
N LEU A 199 -9.66 8.25 17.34
CA LEU A 199 -8.76 7.17 17.76
C LEU A 199 -7.43 7.71 18.30
N GLU A 200 -6.86 8.70 17.62
CA GLU A 200 -5.62 9.34 18.07
C GLU A 200 -5.79 10.02 19.42
N ARG A 201 -6.87 10.74 19.63
CA ARG A 201 -7.15 11.36 20.95
C ARG A 201 -7.35 10.35 22.08
N LEU A 202 -7.88 9.16 21.76
CA LEU A 202 -8.06 8.10 22.73
C LEU A 202 -6.74 7.40 23.05
N ALA A 203 -5.84 7.28 22.07
CA ALA A 203 -4.52 6.68 22.25
C ALA A 203 -3.54 7.54 23.08
N HIS A 204 -3.77 8.85 23.14
CA HIS A 204 -2.95 9.79 23.91
C HIS A 204 -3.49 10.09 25.33
N LYS A 205 -4.54 9.39 25.77
CA LYS A 205 -5.02 9.36 27.15
C LYS A 205 -4.45 8.17 27.90
#